data_0d8c3d8b9343d4cfb14ddc4731fa8d3a
#
_entry.id   0d8c3d8b9343d4cfb14ddc4731fa8d3a
#
_cell.length_a   1.000
_cell.length_b   1.000
_cell.length_c   1.000
_cell.angle_alpha   90.00
_cell.angle_beta   90.00
_cell.angle_gamma   90.00
#
_symmetry.space_group_name_H-M   'P 1'
#
loop_
_entity.id
_entity.type
_entity.pdbx_description
1 polymer ?
#
loop_
_entity_poly.entity_id
_entity_poly.type
_entity_poly.pdbx_seq_one_letter_code
_entity_poly.pdbx_strand_id
1 'polypeptide(L)'
;MDALTPIDTADAETMDDTELLKILKEEERDAASYYDTEFAHAQALAMKAYNGEKYGDEVEGRSSIVTHDVEDTINWIMPHLMRTFLSSDELVTVSSDSEPDEKEDAAAEGEAPEPPAPEGYDDQSADTKCIGEYLTHVFFKDNPGEQIIHDFAFDGMLQRVGVIKVTWKDPEPKPPKTIEGIPVEQLAKYVNDPEYEILSQASEDGQTYTIEVRHKPKMGRVVIENVPPEEVAFSRRARSAKDSDYLRRKREVYVSEIAAQYPDKKAELQSPDKAWNNGAEDVEVTTDERRTARFRDGATDDGKPGEHDRRRKGWLIEEDVRIDYDGDGIVELRHVKRLGDVILENEAVDRTELVFWSPIRIPHRLAGRSIADTMIDFQRIRTVLTRRALDSLAQSLTSQKAVNTQAVGADDIDALLDNDIGHVVRVKGDVRTAIMPIDTPDVSGQALTWLEYTDQKQEQASGATRHNQGIDPKGLTKTASGMDMLQSAGMTRVESYARWLGLALEEAFDHILRLICAH
;
A
#
# COMPACT_ATOMS: atom_id res chain seq x y z
N MET A 1 1.28 -45.55 -26.81
CA MET A 1 0.67 -45.16 -25.52
C MET A 1 1.39 -46.01 -24.48
N ASP A 2 2.55 -45.54 -24.09
CA ASP A 2 3.32 -46.18 -23.02
C ASP A 2 2.69 -45.77 -21.69
N ALA A 3 2.31 -46.78 -20.93
CA ALA A 3 1.77 -46.60 -19.58
C ALA A 3 2.87 -45.99 -18.73
N LEU A 4 2.60 -44.80 -18.19
CA LEU A 4 3.38 -44.18 -17.13
C LEU A 4 3.42 -45.18 -15.98
N THR A 5 4.60 -45.72 -15.69
CA THR A 5 4.83 -46.50 -14.47
C THR A 5 4.57 -45.60 -13.28
N PRO A 6 3.75 -46.03 -12.31
CA PRO A 6 3.60 -45.25 -11.07
C PRO A 6 4.98 -45.17 -10.41
N ILE A 7 5.37 -43.95 -10.05
CA ILE A 7 6.57 -43.68 -9.25
C ILE A 7 6.30 -44.30 -7.88
N ASP A 8 7.22 -45.16 -7.44
CA ASP A 8 7.13 -45.86 -6.17
C ASP A 8 7.36 -44.83 -5.05
N THR A 9 6.30 -44.41 -4.37
CA THR A 9 6.33 -43.36 -3.33
C THR A 9 6.93 -43.83 -1.99
N ALA A 10 7.59 -44.99 -1.98
CA ALA A 10 8.09 -45.59 -0.73
C ALA A 10 9.44 -45.04 -0.25
N ASP A 11 10.14 -44.22 -1.03
CA ASP A 11 11.46 -43.63 -0.69
C ASP A 11 11.51 -42.09 -0.86
N ALA A 12 10.38 -41.40 -0.80
CA ALA A 12 10.35 -39.94 -0.81
C ALA A 12 10.97 -39.40 0.48
N GLU A 13 12.20 -38.91 0.41
CA GLU A 13 12.84 -38.20 1.53
C GLU A 13 12.32 -36.77 1.56
N THR A 14 11.64 -36.41 2.66
CA THR A 14 11.26 -35.01 2.90
C THR A 14 12.51 -34.12 2.96
N MET A 15 12.43 -32.97 2.30
CA MET A 15 13.54 -32.01 2.23
C MET A 15 14.00 -31.56 3.61
N ASP A 16 15.33 -31.53 3.83
CA ASP A 16 15.92 -31.01 5.08
C ASP A 16 15.82 -29.48 5.15
N ASP A 17 15.65 -28.97 6.39
CA ASP A 17 15.58 -27.52 6.67
C ASP A 17 16.78 -26.74 6.09
N THR A 18 17.95 -27.37 6.00
CA THR A 18 19.17 -26.74 5.45
C THR A 18 19.07 -26.56 3.93
N GLU A 19 18.51 -27.52 3.23
CA GLU A 19 18.29 -27.47 1.80
C GLU A 19 17.17 -26.50 1.43
N LEU A 20 16.08 -26.53 2.18
CA LEU A 20 14.98 -25.57 2.08
C LEU A 20 15.48 -24.13 2.24
N LEU A 21 16.27 -23.84 3.27
CA LEU A 21 16.85 -22.53 3.49
C LEU A 21 17.73 -22.05 2.35
N LYS A 22 18.46 -22.96 1.71
CA LYS A 22 19.29 -22.61 0.56
C LYS A 22 18.44 -22.16 -0.62
N ILE A 23 17.36 -22.90 -0.92
CA ILE A 23 16.42 -22.55 -2.00
C ILE A 23 15.73 -21.22 -1.70
N LEU A 24 15.20 -21.05 -0.48
CA LEU A 24 14.55 -19.81 -0.05
C LEU A 24 15.46 -18.58 -0.20
N LYS A 25 16.76 -18.71 0.17
CA LYS A 25 17.73 -17.63 -0.01
C LYS A 25 18.05 -17.32 -1.48
N GLU A 26 18.06 -18.32 -2.34
CA GLU A 26 18.26 -18.13 -3.77
C GLU A 26 17.07 -17.40 -4.39
N GLU A 27 15.85 -17.83 -4.09
CA GLU A 27 14.62 -17.18 -4.55
C GLU A 27 14.45 -15.77 -3.97
N GLU A 28 14.74 -15.59 -2.67
CA GLU A 28 14.74 -14.27 -2.03
C GLU A 28 15.65 -13.30 -2.76
N ARG A 29 16.88 -13.71 -3.05
CA ARG A 29 17.86 -12.88 -3.74
C ARG A 29 17.41 -12.50 -5.14
N ASP A 30 16.87 -13.45 -5.89
CA ASP A 30 16.42 -13.22 -7.26
C ASP A 30 15.19 -12.30 -7.30
N ALA A 31 14.21 -12.51 -6.40
CA ALA A 31 13.03 -11.66 -6.28
C ALA A 31 13.40 -10.25 -5.80
N ALA A 32 14.29 -10.12 -4.81
CA ALA A 32 14.75 -8.84 -4.31
C ALA A 32 15.51 -8.05 -5.39
N SER A 33 16.44 -8.69 -6.10
CA SER A 33 17.19 -8.06 -7.19
C SER A 33 16.26 -7.55 -8.32
N TYR A 34 15.23 -8.32 -8.66
CA TYR A 34 14.23 -7.88 -9.63
C TYR A 34 13.44 -6.69 -9.12
N TYR A 35 12.97 -6.75 -7.88
CA TYR A 35 12.15 -5.71 -7.28
C TYR A 35 12.94 -4.40 -7.14
N ASP A 36 14.19 -4.47 -6.71
CA ASP A 36 15.07 -3.32 -6.57
C ASP A 36 15.36 -2.64 -7.90
N THR A 37 15.57 -3.43 -8.96
CA THR A 37 15.87 -2.88 -10.28
C THR A 37 14.67 -2.20 -10.93
N GLU A 38 13.49 -2.81 -10.84
CA GLU A 38 12.29 -2.38 -11.59
C GLU A 38 11.38 -1.43 -10.79
N PHE A 39 11.33 -1.58 -9.47
CA PHE A 39 10.33 -0.89 -8.65
C PHE A 39 10.91 0.08 -7.63
N ALA A 40 11.96 -0.27 -6.91
CA ALA A 40 12.41 0.47 -5.75
C ALA A 40 12.74 1.94 -6.06
N HIS A 41 13.51 2.20 -7.11
CA HIS A 41 13.84 3.56 -7.51
C HIS A 41 12.60 4.37 -7.93
N ALA A 42 11.69 3.75 -8.69
CA ALA A 42 10.48 4.43 -9.13
C ALA A 42 9.52 4.71 -7.97
N GLN A 43 9.40 3.79 -7.01
CA GLN A 43 8.61 3.97 -5.80
C GLN A 43 9.17 5.10 -4.92
N ALA A 44 10.49 5.16 -4.71
CA ALA A 44 11.13 6.24 -3.98
C ALA A 44 10.94 7.59 -4.67
N LEU A 45 11.09 7.63 -6.00
CA LEU A 45 10.86 8.83 -6.80
C LEU A 45 9.39 9.30 -6.72
N ALA A 46 8.43 8.37 -6.78
CA ALA A 46 7.02 8.68 -6.66
C ALA A 46 6.68 9.28 -5.29
N MET A 47 7.24 8.73 -4.22
CA MET A 47 7.08 9.25 -2.87
C MET A 47 7.69 10.64 -2.70
N LYS A 48 8.91 10.86 -3.22
CA LYS A 48 9.56 12.18 -3.22
C LYS A 48 8.74 13.21 -4.01
N ALA A 49 8.19 12.81 -5.15
CA ALA A 49 7.35 13.67 -5.98
C ALA A 49 6.03 14.03 -5.29
N TYR A 50 5.38 13.06 -4.64
CA TYR A 50 4.18 13.28 -3.83
C TYR A 50 4.45 14.26 -2.67
N ASN A 51 5.56 14.10 -2.00
CA ASN A 51 5.98 14.99 -0.90
C ASN A 51 6.44 16.38 -1.38
N GLY A 52 6.57 16.63 -2.67
CA GLY A 52 7.09 17.89 -3.20
C GLY A 52 8.55 18.14 -2.82
N GLU A 53 9.36 17.08 -2.73
CA GLU A 53 10.77 17.21 -2.39
C GLU A 53 11.55 17.92 -3.50
N LYS A 54 12.57 18.68 -3.11
CA LYS A 54 13.45 19.35 -4.03
C LYS A 54 14.23 18.35 -4.87
N TYR A 55 14.46 18.70 -6.14
CA TYR A 55 15.18 17.81 -7.07
C TYR A 55 16.71 17.81 -6.88
N GLY A 56 17.25 18.75 -6.07
CA GLY A 56 18.70 18.90 -5.87
C GLY A 56 19.41 19.68 -6.97
N ASP A 57 18.65 20.24 -7.92
CA ASP A 57 19.13 21.11 -9.00
C ASP A 57 18.92 22.60 -8.73
N GLU A 58 18.51 22.94 -7.51
CA GLU A 58 18.21 24.29 -7.07
C GLU A 58 19.50 25.13 -6.95
N VAL A 59 19.44 26.33 -7.50
CA VAL A 59 20.55 27.28 -7.46
C VAL A 59 20.22 28.39 -6.46
N GLU A 60 21.17 28.72 -5.60
CA GLU A 60 21.02 29.80 -4.62
C GLU A 60 20.71 31.13 -5.33
N GLY A 61 19.75 31.88 -4.81
CA GLY A 61 19.27 33.13 -5.39
C GLY A 61 18.28 32.98 -6.54
N ARG A 62 17.86 31.76 -6.89
CA ARG A 62 16.79 31.48 -7.85
C ARG A 62 15.59 30.84 -7.21
N SER A 63 14.49 30.79 -7.93
CA SER A 63 13.27 30.10 -7.45
C SER A 63 13.52 28.61 -7.19
N SER A 64 13.13 28.14 -6.01
CA SER A 64 13.26 26.73 -5.59
C SER A 64 11.90 26.03 -5.41
N ILE A 65 10.86 26.60 -5.99
CA ILE A 65 9.48 26.06 -5.86
C ILE A 65 9.38 24.71 -6.55
N VAL A 66 8.56 23.80 -5.98
CA VAL A 66 8.18 22.51 -6.59
C VAL A 66 6.66 22.49 -6.69
N THR A 67 6.11 22.06 -7.82
CA THR A 67 4.67 21.86 -8.01
C THR A 67 4.28 20.49 -7.48
N HIS A 68 3.04 20.34 -7.00
CA HIS A 68 2.52 19.15 -6.32
C HIS A 68 1.52 18.36 -7.20
N ASP A 69 1.80 18.20 -8.49
CA ASP A 69 0.86 17.61 -9.45
C ASP A 69 0.52 16.16 -9.15
N VAL A 70 1.47 15.40 -8.60
CA VAL A 70 1.24 14.00 -8.17
C VAL A 70 0.29 13.96 -6.99
N GLU A 71 0.55 14.78 -5.97
CA GLU A 71 -0.28 14.89 -4.77
C GLU A 71 -1.71 15.32 -5.13
N ASP A 72 -1.84 16.40 -5.90
CA ASP A 72 -3.14 16.95 -6.32
C ASP A 72 -3.97 15.91 -7.09
N THR A 73 -3.33 15.15 -7.99
CA THR A 73 -4.02 14.14 -8.79
C THR A 73 -4.50 12.97 -7.94
N ILE A 74 -3.67 12.44 -7.04
CA ILE A 74 -4.03 11.33 -6.15
C ILE A 74 -5.14 11.77 -5.19
N ASN A 75 -4.97 12.95 -4.55
CA ASN A 75 -5.96 13.49 -3.62
C ASN A 75 -7.30 13.80 -4.28
N TRP A 76 -7.30 14.03 -5.59
CA TRP A 76 -8.55 14.17 -6.34
C TRP A 76 -9.21 12.82 -6.63
N ILE A 77 -8.45 11.77 -6.98
CA ILE A 77 -9.00 10.44 -7.32
C ILE A 77 -9.50 9.71 -6.07
N MET A 78 -8.79 9.82 -4.95
CA MET A 78 -9.09 9.07 -3.71
C MET A 78 -10.53 9.23 -3.22
N PRO A 79 -11.10 10.44 -3.06
CA PRO A 79 -12.47 10.60 -2.59
C PRO A 79 -13.50 9.93 -3.51
N HIS A 80 -13.25 9.91 -4.81
CA HIS A 80 -14.14 9.25 -5.77
C HIS A 80 -14.10 7.73 -5.63
N LEU A 81 -12.89 7.14 -5.46
CA LEU A 81 -12.74 5.71 -5.18
C LEU A 81 -13.41 5.35 -3.86
N MET A 82 -13.12 6.07 -2.78
CA MET A 82 -13.69 5.82 -1.47
C MET A 82 -15.22 5.90 -1.49
N ARG A 83 -15.77 6.91 -2.17
CA ARG A 83 -17.21 7.03 -2.34
C ARG A 83 -17.83 5.81 -3.04
N THR A 84 -17.16 5.25 -4.04
CA THR A 84 -17.69 4.09 -4.78
C THR A 84 -17.87 2.88 -3.86
N PHE A 85 -16.94 2.65 -2.92
CA PHE A 85 -16.97 1.48 -2.05
C PHE A 85 -17.67 1.72 -0.70
N LEU A 86 -17.72 2.97 -0.22
CA LEU A 86 -18.30 3.29 1.09
C LEU A 86 -19.72 3.88 1.02
N SER A 87 -20.28 4.07 -0.18
CA SER A 87 -21.64 4.62 -0.33
C SER A 87 -22.75 3.57 -0.20
N SER A 88 -22.42 2.29 -0.27
CA SER A 88 -23.37 1.17 -0.15
C SER A 88 -23.24 0.51 1.23
N ASP A 89 -24.36 0.25 1.87
CA ASP A 89 -24.41 -0.54 3.10
C ASP A 89 -24.10 -2.03 2.84
N GLU A 90 -24.30 -2.49 1.61
CA GLU A 90 -24.00 -3.85 1.15
C GLU A 90 -22.81 -3.80 0.18
N LEU A 91 -21.61 -4.02 0.69
CA LEU A 91 -20.39 -4.06 -0.13
C LEU A 91 -20.24 -5.40 -0.87
N VAL A 92 -20.70 -6.48 -0.27
CA VAL A 92 -20.51 -7.85 -0.75
C VAL A 92 -21.84 -8.53 -0.95
N THR A 93 -22.07 -9.01 -2.16
CA THR A 93 -23.18 -9.89 -2.47
C THR A 93 -22.65 -11.30 -2.73
N VAL A 94 -23.10 -12.27 -1.96
CA VAL A 94 -22.74 -13.67 -2.13
C VAL A 94 -23.79 -14.35 -3.01
N SER A 95 -23.35 -14.97 -4.10
CA SER A 95 -24.22 -15.82 -4.93
C SER A 95 -23.86 -17.30 -4.71
N SER A 96 -24.86 -18.16 -4.59
CA SER A 96 -24.63 -19.61 -4.62
C SER A 96 -24.42 -20.05 -6.07
N ASP A 97 -23.41 -20.86 -6.34
CA ASP A 97 -23.20 -21.55 -7.62
C ASP A 97 -24.20 -22.71 -7.82
N SER A 98 -25.46 -22.54 -7.46
CA SER A 98 -26.50 -23.46 -7.91
C SER A 98 -26.67 -23.27 -9.41
N GLU A 99 -26.51 -24.36 -10.17
CA GLU A 99 -26.75 -24.41 -11.61
C GLU A 99 -28.04 -23.63 -11.94
N PRO A 100 -28.03 -22.83 -13.01
CA PRO A 100 -29.25 -22.14 -13.43
C PRO A 100 -30.32 -23.22 -13.64
N ASP A 101 -31.40 -23.15 -12.88
CA ASP A 101 -32.56 -24.00 -13.05
C ASP A 101 -32.93 -23.98 -14.56
N GLU A 102 -32.96 -25.17 -15.19
CA GLU A 102 -33.42 -25.41 -16.56
C GLU A 102 -34.94 -25.12 -16.71
N LYS A 103 -35.46 -24.05 -16.12
CA LYS A 103 -36.90 -23.71 -16.12
C LYS A 103 -37.29 -22.61 -17.12
N GLU A 104 -36.37 -22.08 -17.92
CA GLU A 104 -36.76 -21.04 -18.88
C GLU A 104 -37.11 -21.56 -20.28
N ASP A 105 -36.92 -22.84 -20.63
CA ASP A 105 -37.24 -23.36 -21.97
C ASP A 105 -38.56 -24.17 -22.10
N ALA A 106 -39.36 -24.27 -21.00
CA ALA A 106 -40.65 -24.98 -21.04
C ALA A 106 -41.90 -24.11 -21.34
N ALA A 107 -41.70 -22.88 -21.79
CA ALA A 107 -42.81 -21.97 -22.10
C ALA A 107 -43.30 -22.04 -23.57
N ALA A 108 -43.29 -23.22 -24.20
CA ALA A 108 -43.75 -23.41 -25.57
C ALA A 108 -44.86 -24.46 -25.80
N GLU A 109 -45.47 -25.02 -24.77
CA GLU A 109 -46.66 -25.86 -24.98
C GLU A 109 -47.74 -25.54 -23.92
N GLY A 110 -48.87 -25.04 -24.43
CA GLY A 110 -50.00 -24.47 -23.71
C GLY A 110 -50.68 -25.40 -22.70
N GLU A 111 -50.24 -25.37 -21.47
CA GLU A 111 -50.99 -25.81 -20.31
C GLU A 111 -51.40 -24.62 -19.45
N ALA A 112 -52.62 -24.69 -18.91
CA ALA A 112 -53.25 -23.64 -18.11
C ALA A 112 -52.38 -23.29 -16.88
N PRO A 113 -52.33 -22.00 -16.46
CA PRO A 113 -51.51 -21.59 -15.32
C PRO A 113 -51.98 -22.30 -14.04
N GLU A 114 -51.11 -23.07 -13.47
CA GLU A 114 -51.30 -23.55 -12.08
C GLU A 114 -51.31 -22.33 -11.12
N PRO A 115 -52.12 -22.41 -10.05
CA PRO A 115 -52.18 -21.33 -9.07
C PRO A 115 -50.77 -21.14 -8.47
N PRO A 116 -50.34 -19.87 -8.23
CA PRO A 116 -49.02 -19.60 -7.66
C PRO A 116 -48.86 -20.41 -6.37
N ALA A 117 -47.81 -21.20 -6.33
CA ALA A 117 -47.38 -21.86 -5.09
C ALA A 117 -47.21 -20.78 -3.99
N PRO A 118 -47.56 -21.05 -2.75
CA PRO A 118 -47.33 -20.12 -1.65
C PRO A 118 -45.84 -19.75 -1.69
N GLU A 119 -45.56 -18.42 -1.64
CA GLU A 119 -44.21 -17.88 -1.59
C GLU A 119 -43.43 -18.65 -0.50
N GLY A 120 -42.75 -19.74 -0.89
CA GLY A 120 -41.77 -20.39 -0.06
C GLY A 120 -40.66 -19.39 0.16
N TYR A 121 -40.37 -19.06 1.37
CA TYR A 121 -39.13 -18.40 1.76
C TYR A 121 -38.01 -19.13 1.04
N ASP A 122 -37.31 -18.41 0.16
CA ASP A 122 -36.13 -18.93 -0.53
C ASP A 122 -35.02 -18.98 0.53
N ASP A 123 -34.94 -20.11 1.24
CA ASP A 123 -34.06 -20.33 2.39
C ASP A 123 -32.58 -20.10 1.97
N GLN A 124 -32.26 -20.42 0.71
CA GLN A 124 -30.94 -20.19 0.13
C GLN A 124 -30.60 -18.70 -0.06
N SER A 125 -31.58 -17.86 -0.38
CA SER A 125 -31.36 -16.41 -0.52
C SER A 125 -31.14 -15.74 0.85
N ALA A 126 -31.74 -16.26 1.90
CA ALA A 126 -31.58 -15.76 3.26
C ALA A 126 -30.18 -16.10 3.82
N ASP A 127 -29.69 -17.30 3.54
CA ASP A 127 -28.36 -17.74 4.00
C ASP A 127 -27.23 -16.96 3.28
N THR A 128 -27.33 -16.78 1.96
CA THR A 128 -26.32 -16.01 1.21
C THR A 128 -26.29 -14.54 1.64
N LYS A 129 -27.43 -13.96 1.94
CA LYS A 129 -27.52 -12.60 2.47
C LYS A 129 -26.88 -12.50 3.86
N CYS A 130 -27.15 -13.45 4.75
CA CYS A 130 -26.55 -13.49 6.08
C CYS A 130 -25.02 -13.60 6.01
N ILE A 131 -24.49 -14.42 5.09
CA ILE A 131 -23.04 -14.54 4.86
C ILE A 131 -22.47 -13.20 4.38
N GLY A 132 -23.12 -12.51 3.44
CA GLY A 132 -22.68 -11.20 2.95
C GLY A 132 -22.64 -10.13 4.06
N GLU A 133 -23.69 -10.07 4.89
CA GLU A 133 -23.74 -9.19 6.06
C GLU A 133 -22.63 -9.51 7.07
N TYR A 134 -22.36 -10.79 7.32
CA TYR A 134 -21.30 -11.23 8.24
C TYR A 134 -19.91 -10.89 7.70
N LEU A 135 -19.63 -11.13 6.42
CA LEU A 135 -18.37 -10.74 5.78
C LEU A 135 -18.15 -9.21 5.87
N THR A 136 -19.20 -8.45 5.62
CA THR A 136 -19.17 -6.98 5.75
C THR A 136 -18.89 -6.57 7.20
N HIS A 137 -19.47 -7.25 8.19
CA HIS A 137 -19.20 -7.03 9.60
C HIS A 137 -17.75 -7.31 9.96
N VAL A 138 -17.20 -8.46 9.55
CA VAL A 138 -15.79 -8.83 9.78
C VAL A 138 -14.84 -7.80 9.18
N PHE A 139 -15.14 -7.31 7.99
CA PHE A 139 -14.29 -6.35 7.31
C PHE A 139 -14.33 -4.95 7.94
N PHE A 140 -15.52 -4.43 8.29
CA PHE A 140 -15.67 -3.04 8.75
C PHE A 140 -15.75 -2.87 10.27
N LYS A 141 -16.10 -3.92 11.03
CA LYS A 141 -16.28 -3.81 12.48
C LYS A 141 -15.16 -4.50 13.26
N ASP A 142 -14.75 -5.69 12.81
CA ASP A 142 -13.65 -6.40 13.45
C ASP A 142 -12.29 -5.89 12.97
N ASN A 143 -12.25 -5.33 11.77
CA ASN A 143 -11.09 -4.68 11.16
C ASN A 143 -11.42 -3.22 10.77
N PRO A 144 -10.43 -2.35 10.66
CA PRO A 144 -10.62 -0.97 10.20
C PRO A 144 -10.79 -0.89 8.68
N GLY A 145 -11.86 -1.47 8.13
CA GLY A 145 -12.05 -1.70 6.69
C GLY A 145 -11.95 -0.44 5.84
N GLU A 146 -12.46 0.70 6.33
CA GLU A 146 -12.35 1.99 5.64
C GLU A 146 -10.88 2.42 5.45
N GLN A 147 -10.08 2.31 6.51
CA GLN A 147 -8.65 2.62 6.45
C GLN A 147 -7.91 1.63 5.55
N ILE A 148 -8.28 0.35 5.60
CA ILE A 148 -7.68 -0.70 4.76
C ILE A 148 -7.89 -0.38 3.28
N ILE A 149 -9.12 -0.06 2.86
CA ILE A 149 -9.42 0.30 1.47
C ILE A 149 -8.64 1.55 1.06
N HIS A 150 -8.60 2.57 1.93
CA HIS A 150 -7.89 3.81 1.67
C HIS A 150 -6.39 3.56 1.43
N ASP A 151 -5.72 2.90 2.37
CA ASP A 151 -4.27 2.70 2.31
C ASP A 151 -3.88 1.75 1.17
N PHE A 152 -4.70 0.72 0.92
CA PHE A 152 -4.54 -0.20 -0.21
C PHE A 152 -4.62 0.52 -1.55
N ALA A 153 -5.63 1.38 -1.72
CA ALA A 153 -5.79 2.18 -2.92
C ALA A 153 -4.68 3.23 -3.06
N PHE A 154 -4.31 3.88 -1.98
CA PHE A 154 -3.28 4.91 -1.97
C PHE A 154 -1.91 4.36 -2.39
N ASP A 155 -1.48 3.24 -1.77
CA ASP A 155 -0.21 2.61 -2.11
C ASP A 155 -0.17 2.15 -3.57
N GLY A 156 -1.25 1.57 -4.09
CA GLY A 156 -1.32 1.21 -5.51
C GLY A 156 -1.23 2.40 -6.46
N MET A 157 -1.91 3.51 -6.15
CA MET A 157 -1.88 4.73 -6.97
C MET A 157 -0.52 5.42 -6.93
N LEU A 158 0.16 5.37 -5.80
CA LEU A 158 1.46 6.03 -5.61
C LEU A 158 2.63 5.12 -5.98
N GLN A 159 2.62 3.87 -5.50
CA GLN A 159 3.77 2.97 -5.54
C GLN A 159 3.61 1.77 -6.48
N ARG A 160 2.72 1.85 -7.48
CA ARG A 160 2.42 0.83 -8.51
C ARG A 160 1.62 -0.36 -8.00
N VAL A 161 1.77 -0.74 -6.75
CA VAL A 161 1.10 -1.90 -6.16
C VAL A 161 0.63 -1.57 -4.75
N GLY A 162 -0.63 -1.84 -4.46
CA GLY A 162 -1.14 -1.95 -3.11
C GLY A 162 -1.13 -3.43 -2.72
N VAL A 163 -0.95 -3.72 -1.46
CA VAL A 163 -0.93 -5.09 -0.93
C VAL A 163 -1.67 -5.14 0.39
N ILE A 164 -2.56 -6.11 0.52
CA ILE A 164 -3.18 -6.46 1.80
C ILE A 164 -2.89 -7.91 2.12
N LYS A 165 -2.77 -8.22 3.41
CA LYS A 165 -2.61 -9.55 3.94
C LYS A 165 -3.86 -9.94 4.73
N VAL A 166 -4.41 -11.13 4.44
CA VAL A 166 -5.59 -11.68 5.12
C VAL A 166 -5.18 -12.95 5.84
N THR A 167 -5.17 -12.92 7.17
CA THR A 167 -4.71 -14.03 8.00
C THR A 167 -5.72 -14.37 9.08
N TRP A 168 -5.68 -15.62 9.53
CA TRP A 168 -6.35 -16.04 10.76
C TRP A 168 -5.43 -15.83 11.95
N LYS A 169 -5.94 -15.20 13.00
CA LYS A 169 -5.22 -15.05 14.26
C LYS A 169 -5.94 -15.86 15.34
N ASP A 170 -5.20 -16.81 15.90
CA ASP A 170 -5.68 -17.60 17.01
C ASP A 170 -5.99 -16.74 18.24
N PRO A 171 -6.92 -17.18 19.08
CA PRO A 171 -7.33 -16.42 20.23
C PRO A 171 -6.18 -16.26 21.23
N GLU A 172 -5.74 -15.01 21.44
CA GLU A 172 -4.77 -14.71 22.47
C GLU A 172 -5.42 -14.66 23.85
N PRO A 173 -4.87 -15.39 24.84
CA PRO A 173 -5.36 -15.29 26.21
C PRO A 173 -5.12 -13.88 26.76
N LYS A 174 -6.16 -13.26 27.30
CA LYS A 174 -6.02 -11.93 27.94
C LYS A 174 -5.13 -12.02 29.18
N PRO A 175 -4.48 -10.91 29.58
CA PRO A 175 -3.71 -10.90 30.82
C PRO A 175 -4.58 -11.30 32.01
N PRO A 176 -4.02 -12.06 32.97
CA PRO A 176 -4.79 -12.54 34.10
C PRO A 176 -5.34 -11.39 34.94
N LYS A 177 -6.59 -11.55 35.40
CA LYS A 177 -7.26 -10.61 36.30
C LYS A 177 -7.48 -11.28 37.65
N THR A 178 -7.07 -10.62 38.73
CA THR A 178 -7.41 -11.06 40.08
C THR A 178 -8.78 -10.48 40.46
N ILE A 179 -9.70 -11.34 40.89
CA ILE A 179 -11.02 -10.97 41.35
C ILE A 179 -11.14 -11.50 42.80
N GLU A 180 -11.33 -10.56 43.73
CA GLU A 180 -11.37 -10.83 45.16
C GLU A 180 -12.84 -10.92 45.66
N GLY A 181 -13.06 -11.77 46.67
CA GLY A 181 -14.33 -11.79 47.38
C GLY A 181 -15.51 -12.43 46.63
N ILE A 182 -15.25 -13.39 45.75
CA ILE A 182 -16.30 -14.08 44.98
C ILE A 182 -16.99 -15.16 45.82
N PRO A 183 -18.33 -15.15 45.93
CA PRO A 183 -19.06 -16.24 46.56
C PRO A 183 -19.02 -17.54 45.74
N VAL A 184 -19.16 -18.69 46.40
CA VAL A 184 -19.10 -20.03 45.79
C VAL A 184 -20.02 -20.17 44.55
N GLU A 185 -21.20 -19.55 44.58
CA GLU A 185 -22.16 -19.60 43.48
C GLU A 185 -21.66 -18.89 42.21
N GLN A 186 -20.89 -17.83 42.36
CA GLN A 186 -20.30 -17.15 41.22
C GLN A 186 -19.00 -17.80 40.73
N LEU A 187 -18.26 -18.46 41.62
CA LEU A 187 -17.11 -19.26 41.26
C LEU A 187 -17.48 -20.35 40.25
N ALA A 188 -18.63 -21.01 40.48
CA ALA A 188 -19.14 -22.04 39.58
C ALA A 188 -19.37 -21.57 38.14
N LYS A 189 -19.66 -20.29 37.94
CA LYS A 189 -19.79 -19.72 36.58
C LYS A 189 -18.44 -19.67 35.85
N TYR A 190 -17.39 -19.28 36.55
CA TYR A 190 -16.04 -19.25 35.96
C TYR A 190 -15.44 -20.63 35.75
N VAL A 191 -15.77 -21.62 36.61
CA VAL A 191 -15.32 -22.99 36.45
C VAL A 191 -16.01 -23.70 35.30
N ASN A 192 -17.30 -23.43 35.09
CA ASN A 192 -18.10 -24.07 34.05
C ASN A 192 -18.01 -23.36 32.68
N ASP A 193 -17.48 -22.17 32.64
CA ASP A 193 -17.34 -21.40 31.40
C ASP A 193 -15.98 -21.71 30.75
N PRO A 194 -15.98 -22.38 29.59
CA PRO A 194 -14.73 -22.76 28.92
C PRO A 194 -13.91 -21.58 28.38
N GLU A 195 -14.45 -20.36 28.43
CA GLU A 195 -13.70 -19.14 28.05
C GLU A 195 -12.80 -18.62 29.16
N TYR A 196 -12.92 -19.19 30.38
CA TYR A 196 -12.12 -18.75 31.51
C TYR A 196 -11.20 -19.87 32.01
N GLU A 197 -9.95 -19.57 32.19
CA GLU A 197 -8.94 -20.43 32.81
C GLU A 197 -8.62 -19.88 34.21
N ILE A 198 -8.82 -20.66 35.24
CA ILE A 198 -8.48 -20.30 36.62
C ILE A 198 -7.02 -20.67 36.86
N LEU A 199 -6.15 -19.67 37.03
CA LEU A 199 -4.72 -19.84 37.27
C LEU A 199 -4.41 -20.11 38.74
N SER A 200 -5.09 -19.42 39.65
CA SER A 200 -4.92 -19.56 41.09
C SER A 200 -6.26 -19.35 41.82
N GLN A 201 -6.43 -20.07 42.90
CA GLN A 201 -7.61 -19.96 43.76
C GLN A 201 -7.15 -19.93 45.22
N ALA A 202 -7.53 -18.91 45.96
CA ALA A 202 -7.28 -18.79 47.39
C ALA A 202 -8.58 -18.50 48.13
N SER A 203 -8.75 -19.05 49.31
CA SER A 203 -9.90 -18.77 50.19
C SER A 203 -9.39 -18.54 51.60
N GLU A 204 -9.78 -17.44 52.23
CA GLU A 204 -9.44 -17.14 53.64
C GLU A 204 -10.50 -17.65 54.61
N ASP A 205 -11.79 -17.60 54.23
CA ASP A 205 -12.93 -17.91 55.13
C ASP A 205 -13.80 -19.10 54.68
N GLY A 206 -13.46 -19.78 53.59
CA GLY A 206 -14.26 -20.87 53.02
C GLY A 206 -15.61 -20.45 52.42
N GLN A 207 -16.01 -19.17 52.52
CA GLN A 207 -17.23 -18.61 51.91
C GLN A 207 -16.93 -17.68 50.75
N THR A 208 -15.77 -17.01 50.77
CA THR A 208 -15.32 -16.11 49.70
C THR A 208 -14.00 -16.61 49.13
N TYR A 209 -13.84 -16.45 47.81
CA TYR A 209 -12.68 -16.88 47.06
C TYR A 209 -12.05 -15.69 46.33
N THR A 210 -10.75 -15.63 46.38
CA THR A 210 -9.94 -14.78 45.48
C THR A 210 -9.41 -15.67 44.36
N ILE A 211 -9.81 -15.36 43.14
CA ILE A 211 -9.38 -16.13 41.97
C ILE A 211 -8.58 -15.26 41.01
N GLU A 212 -7.56 -15.83 40.43
CA GLU A 212 -6.88 -15.26 39.30
C GLU A 212 -7.36 -15.94 38.04
N VAL A 213 -8.06 -15.19 37.19
CA VAL A 213 -8.75 -15.70 36.01
C VAL A 213 -8.14 -15.11 34.76
N ARG A 214 -7.86 -15.97 33.79
CA ARG A 214 -7.47 -15.60 32.45
C ARG A 214 -8.61 -15.87 31.49
N HIS A 215 -9.03 -14.85 30.75
CA HIS A 215 -10.02 -15.03 29.69
C HIS A 215 -9.32 -15.56 28.44
N LYS A 216 -9.69 -16.76 27.98
CA LYS A 216 -9.19 -17.41 26.78
C LYS A 216 -10.35 -17.54 25.79
N PRO A 217 -10.53 -16.59 24.87
CA PRO A 217 -11.60 -16.67 23.89
C PRO A 217 -11.44 -17.95 23.06
N LYS A 218 -12.55 -18.59 22.71
CA LYS A 218 -12.56 -19.87 21.99
C LYS A 218 -12.30 -19.72 20.50
N MET A 219 -12.72 -18.60 19.94
CA MET A 219 -12.65 -18.36 18.50
C MET A 219 -11.57 -17.36 18.18
N GLY A 220 -10.75 -17.67 17.19
CA GLY A 220 -9.85 -16.71 16.56
C GLY A 220 -10.63 -15.66 15.78
N ARG A 221 -9.91 -14.81 15.09
CA ARG A 221 -10.49 -13.79 14.23
C ARG A 221 -9.68 -13.62 12.95
N VAL A 222 -10.36 -13.22 11.90
CA VAL A 222 -9.69 -12.77 10.68
C VAL A 222 -9.06 -11.39 10.93
N VAL A 223 -7.79 -11.26 10.61
CA VAL A 223 -7.03 -10.00 10.67
C VAL A 223 -6.63 -9.62 9.26
N ILE A 224 -6.92 -8.38 8.91
CA ILE A 224 -6.58 -7.81 7.62
C ILE A 224 -5.60 -6.66 7.86
N GLU A 225 -4.41 -6.75 7.25
CA GLU A 225 -3.35 -5.76 7.37
C GLU A 225 -2.99 -5.18 6.02
N ASN A 226 -2.82 -3.86 5.93
CA ASN A 226 -2.12 -3.26 4.81
C ASN A 226 -0.63 -3.54 4.93
N VAL A 227 -0.04 -4.02 3.84
CA VAL A 227 1.38 -4.33 3.76
C VAL A 227 2.07 -3.26 2.93
N PRO A 228 3.05 -2.54 3.51
CA PRO A 228 3.82 -1.58 2.76
C PRO A 228 4.49 -2.22 1.54
N PRO A 229 4.41 -1.63 0.34
CA PRO A 229 5.00 -2.21 -0.86
C PRO A 229 6.51 -2.48 -0.77
N GLU A 230 7.23 -1.75 0.09
CA GLU A 230 8.64 -1.98 0.36
C GLU A 230 8.94 -3.28 1.13
N GLU A 231 7.96 -3.83 1.84
CA GLU A 231 8.10 -5.09 2.57
C GLU A 231 7.93 -6.32 1.67
N VAL A 232 7.38 -6.14 0.47
CA VAL A 232 6.99 -7.23 -0.41
C VAL A 232 7.96 -7.39 -1.58
N ALA A 233 8.26 -8.63 -1.93
CA ALA A 233 8.94 -8.98 -3.17
C ALA A 233 8.30 -10.22 -3.78
N PHE A 234 8.39 -10.36 -5.09
CA PHE A 234 7.80 -11.47 -5.83
C PHE A 234 8.65 -11.87 -7.04
N SER A 235 8.43 -13.09 -7.51
CA SER A 235 9.13 -13.62 -8.67
C SER A 235 8.93 -12.75 -9.92
N ARG A 236 9.99 -12.58 -10.70
CA ARG A 236 9.99 -11.79 -11.94
C ARG A 236 8.92 -12.21 -12.96
N ARG A 237 8.55 -13.49 -12.96
CA ARG A 237 7.58 -14.06 -13.90
C ARG A 237 6.16 -14.13 -13.38
N ALA A 238 5.91 -13.67 -12.16
CA ALA A 238 4.60 -13.69 -11.55
C ALA A 238 3.57 -12.91 -12.40
N ARG A 239 2.49 -13.56 -12.78
CA ARG A 239 1.35 -12.98 -13.51
C ARG A 239 0.22 -12.61 -12.58
N SER A 240 0.04 -13.38 -11.51
CA SER A 240 -0.90 -13.19 -10.42
C SER A 240 -0.27 -13.69 -9.12
N ALA A 241 -0.86 -13.37 -7.98
CA ALA A 241 -0.42 -13.90 -6.69
C ALA A 241 -0.50 -15.44 -6.69
N LYS A 242 -1.56 -15.99 -7.26
CA LYS A 242 -1.80 -17.45 -7.34
C LYS A 242 -0.80 -18.20 -8.24
N ASP A 243 -0.23 -17.54 -9.24
CA ASP A 243 0.67 -18.14 -10.24
C ASP A 243 2.15 -17.77 -9.97
N SER A 244 2.44 -17.16 -8.84
CA SER A 244 3.80 -16.81 -8.47
C SER A 244 4.55 -18.01 -7.92
N ASP A 245 5.77 -18.23 -8.43
CA ASP A 245 6.66 -19.27 -7.91
C ASP A 245 7.20 -18.91 -6.53
N TYR A 246 7.31 -17.59 -6.26
CA TYR A 246 7.83 -17.07 -5.02
C TYR A 246 7.20 -15.72 -4.69
N LEU A 247 6.73 -15.56 -3.45
CA LEU A 247 6.25 -14.32 -2.84
C LEU A 247 6.90 -14.17 -1.47
N ARG A 248 7.24 -12.96 -1.08
CA ARG A 248 7.89 -12.67 0.19
C ARG A 248 7.32 -11.41 0.82
N ARG A 249 7.11 -11.46 2.14
CA ARG A 249 6.97 -10.29 3.01
C ARG A 249 8.12 -10.27 4.01
N LYS A 250 8.85 -9.16 4.11
CA LYS A 250 9.98 -8.96 5.03
C LYS A 250 9.71 -7.76 5.93
N ARG A 251 9.62 -7.97 7.24
CA ARG A 251 9.39 -6.91 8.22
C ARG A 251 10.33 -7.00 9.41
N GLU A 252 10.66 -5.84 9.99
CA GLU A 252 11.47 -5.77 11.20
C GLU A 252 10.60 -5.99 12.45
N VAL A 253 10.97 -6.95 13.30
CA VAL A 253 10.24 -7.32 14.52
C VAL A 253 11.18 -7.44 15.72
N TYR A 254 10.63 -7.33 16.93
CA TYR A 254 11.41 -7.62 18.13
C TYR A 254 11.59 -9.14 18.30
N VAL A 255 12.83 -9.58 18.41
CA VAL A 255 13.16 -11.01 18.62
C VAL A 255 12.50 -11.55 19.89
N SER A 256 12.30 -10.72 20.92
CA SER A 256 11.62 -11.10 22.16
C SER A 256 10.15 -11.47 21.95
N GLU A 257 9.46 -10.81 21.01
CA GLU A 257 8.05 -11.09 20.69
C GLU A 257 7.93 -12.43 19.99
N ILE A 258 8.79 -12.67 19.00
CA ILE A 258 8.84 -13.97 18.30
C ILE A 258 9.24 -15.11 19.25
N ALA A 259 10.23 -14.89 20.12
CA ALA A 259 10.63 -15.88 21.11
C ALA A 259 9.54 -16.18 22.16
N ALA A 260 8.58 -15.29 22.37
CA ALA A 260 7.41 -15.53 23.21
C ALA A 260 6.34 -16.35 22.48
N GLN A 261 6.20 -16.14 21.15
CA GLN A 261 5.27 -16.92 20.32
C GLN A 261 5.76 -18.35 20.07
N TYR A 262 7.10 -18.53 19.92
CA TYR A 262 7.73 -19.83 19.64
C TYR A 262 8.70 -20.24 20.76
N PRO A 263 8.17 -20.72 21.91
CA PRO A 263 9.00 -21.08 23.07
C PRO A 263 9.97 -22.22 22.78
N ASP A 264 9.62 -23.13 21.89
CA ASP A 264 10.44 -24.28 21.49
C ASP A 264 11.70 -23.87 20.72
N LYS A 265 11.62 -22.80 19.93
CA LYS A 265 12.74 -22.23 19.15
C LYS A 265 13.52 -21.14 19.91
N LYS A 266 13.12 -20.82 21.15
CA LYS A 266 13.69 -19.71 21.94
C LYS A 266 15.20 -19.78 22.08
N ALA A 267 15.77 -20.97 22.29
CA ALA A 267 17.21 -21.16 22.45
C ALA A 267 17.99 -20.81 21.16
N GLU A 268 17.43 -21.13 20.00
CA GLU A 268 18.01 -20.81 18.70
C GLU A 268 17.88 -19.31 18.38
N LEU A 269 16.73 -18.71 18.70
CA LEU A 269 16.44 -17.30 18.50
C LEU A 269 17.29 -16.38 19.39
N GLN A 270 17.72 -16.87 20.55
CA GLN A 270 18.60 -16.14 21.45
C GLN A 270 20.08 -16.23 21.06
N SER A 271 20.43 -17.12 20.12
CA SER A 271 21.80 -17.21 19.61
C SER A 271 22.11 -16.01 18.71
N PRO A 272 23.16 -15.21 19.03
CA PRO A 272 23.46 -14.01 18.24
C PRO A 272 23.76 -14.30 16.79
N ASP A 273 24.38 -15.41 16.47
CA ASP A 273 24.90 -15.71 15.13
C ASP A 273 23.83 -16.12 14.12
N LYS A 274 22.68 -16.63 14.58
CA LYS A 274 21.63 -17.13 13.67
C LYS A 274 20.51 -16.15 13.39
N ALA A 275 20.11 -15.35 14.38
CA ALA A 275 18.96 -14.46 14.26
C ALA A 275 19.24 -13.11 13.58
N TRP A 276 20.51 -12.74 13.45
CA TRP A 276 20.92 -11.41 13.02
C TRP A 276 21.53 -11.35 11.64
N ASN A 277 22.25 -12.40 11.25
CA ASN A 277 23.09 -12.42 10.07
C ASN A 277 22.26 -12.84 8.87
N ASN A 278 21.34 -11.98 8.48
CA ASN A 278 20.36 -12.29 7.49
C ASN A 278 20.65 -11.70 6.15
N GLY A 279 21.81 -11.89 5.62
CA GLY A 279 22.04 -11.41 4.28
C GLY A 279 21.69 -9.93 4.08
N ALA A 280 21.69 -9.15 5.17
CA ALA A 280 21.45 -7.71 5.14
C ALA A 280 22.54 -6.96 4.36
N GLU A 281 23.61 -7.64 4.01
CA GLU A 281 24.76 -7.01 3.35
C GLU A 281 24.57 -6.78 1.85
N ASP A 282 23.64 -7.49 1.17
CA ASP A 282 23.64 -7.45 -0.29
C ASP A 282 22.50 -6.70 -0.98
N VAL A 283 21.38 -6.36 -0.30
CA VAL A 283 20.16 -5.94 -1.02
C VAL A 283 19.50 -4.67 -0.51
N GLU A 284 19.94 -4.07 0.58
CA GLU A 284 19.12 -3.10 1.33
C GLU A 284 19.33 -1.60 1.04
N VAL A 285 20.18 -1.22 0.14
CA VAL A 285 20.40 0.22 -0.18
C VAL A 285 19.14 0.87 -0.73
N THR A 286 18.38 0.14 -1.54
CA THR A 286 17.15 0.63 -2.17
C THR A 286 15.92 0.56 -1.25
N THR A 287 15.87 -0.41 -0.36
CA THR A 287 14.81 -0.50 0.67
C THR A 287 14.89 0.68 1.63
N ASP A 288 16.10 1.07 2.02
CA ASP A 288 16.35 2.24 2.84
C ASP A 288 15.92 3.55 2.14
N GLU A 289 16.14 3.65 0.84
CA GLU A 289 15.74 4.83 0.07
C GLU A 289 14.21 5.03 0.04
N ARG A 290 13.45 3.96 -0.07
CA ARG A 290 11.97 3.99 -0.01
C ARG A 290 11.46 4.34 1.39
N ARG A 291 11.99 3.70 2.43
CA ARG A 291 11.66 4.00 3.82
C ARG A 291 12.02 5.44 4.17
N THR A 292 13.21 5.89 3.77
CA THR A 292 13.64 7.28 3.95
C THR A 292 12.69 8.25 3.25
N ALA A 293 12.25 7.96 2.03
CA ALA A 293 11.30 8.79 1.30
C ALA A 293 9.91 8.81 1.98
N ARG A 294 9.45 7.68 2.54
CA ARG A 294 8.17 7.58 3.25
C ARG A 294 8.18 8.36 4.57
N PHE A 295 9.21 8.18 5.38
CA PHE A 295 9.27 8.77 6.72
C PHE A 295 9.98 10.12 6.77
N ARG A 296 10.53 10.60 5.64
CA ARG A 296 11.36 11.82 5.53
C ARG A 296 12.53 11.83 6.52
N ASP A 297 12.97 10.65 6.89
CA ASP A 297 14.01 10.47 7.87
C ASP A 297 15.34 10.35 7.13
N GLY A 298 16.15 11.42 7.19
CA GLY A 298 17.52 11.41 6.63
C GLY A 298 18.51 10.64 7.52
N ALA A 299 18.06 10.08 8.62
CA ALA A 299 18.84 9.20 9.44
C ALA A 299 18.77 7.80 8.78
N THR A 300 19.82 7.42 8.11
CA THR A 300 20.18 6.02 8.03
C THR A 300 20.24 5.51 9.46
N ASP A 301 19.16 4.90 9.92
CA ASP A 301 19.25 4.00 11.04
C ASP A 301 20.18 2.91 10.50
N ASP A 302 21.48 3.05 10.84
CA ASP A 302 22.54 2.18 10.35
C ASP A 302 22.30 0.77 10.85
N GLY A 303 21.17 0.16 10.66
CA GLY A 303 20.82 -1.24 10.91
C GLY A 303 21.62 -1.99 11.97
N LYS A 304 22.46 -1.26 12.66
CA LYS A 304 23.20 -1.77 13.80
C LYS A 304 22.19 -2.00 14.89
N PRO A 305 21.86 -3.24 15.15
CA PRO A 305 21.02 -3.61 16.27
C PRO A 305 21.57 -2.86 17.47
N GLY A 306 20.71 -2.03 18.07
CA GLY A 306 21.13 -1.17 19.16
C GLY A 306 21.89 -2.01 20.17
N GLU A 307 23.02 -1.51 20.66
CA GLU A 307 23.94 -2.12 21.62
C GLU A 307 23.25 -2.68 22.88
N HIS A 308 21.93 -2.46 22.99
CA HIS A 308 21.12 -2.96 24.09
C HIS A 308 20.44 -4.27 23.73
N ASP A 309 20.97 -5.34 24.25
CA ASP A 309 20.47 -6.73 24.17
C ASP A 309 18.94 -6.87 24.42
N ARG A 310 18.34 -5.91 25.10
CA ARG A 310 16.91 -5.89 25.46
C ARG A 310 15.96 -5.34 24.37
N ARG A 311 16.49 -4.69 23.33
CA ARG A 311 15.71 -4.10 22.22
C ARG A 311 16.12 -4.69 20.87
N ARG A 312 16.45 -5.95 20.90
CA ARG A 312 16.94 -6.70 19.77
C ARG A 312 15.86 -6.86 18.71
N LYS A 313 16.12 -6.39 17.51
CA LYS A 313 15.27 -6.54 16.36
C LYS A 313 15.87 -7.54 15.37
N GLY A 314 15.03 -8.21 14.62
CA GLY A 314 15.40 -9.14 13.56
C GLY A 314 14.43 -9.03 12.40
N TRP A 315 14.82 -9.57 11.27
CA TRP A 315 13.96 -9.63 10.09
C TRP A 315 13.11 -10.88 10.11
N LEU A 316 11.80 -10.70 10.28
CA LEU A 316 10.82 -11.76 10.06
C LEU A 316 10.51 -11.79 8.58
N ILE A 317 10.70 -12.96 7.97
CA ILE A 317 10.47 -13.21 6.56
C ILE A 317 9.37 -14.25 6.46
N GLU A 318 8.29 -13.89 5.82
CA GLU A 318 7.16 -14.75 5.49
C GLU A 318 7.22 -15.00 3.98
N GLU A 319 7.31 -16.23 3.57
CA GLU A 319 7.59 -16.63 2.19
C GLU A 319 6.60 -17.70 1.74
N ASP A 320 6.05 -17.48 0.55
CA ASP A 320 5.26 -18.49 -0.15
C ASP A 320 6.09 -18.98 -1.33
N VAL A 321 6.46 -20.24 -1.35
CA VAL A 321 7.32 -20.85 -2.37
C VAL A 321 6.67 -22.10 -2.96
N ARG A 322 6.82 -22.27 -4.26
CA ARG A 322 6.40 -23.49 -4.95
C ARG A 322 7.58 -24.45 -5.06
N ILE A 323 7.50 -25.56 -4.37
CA ILE A 323 8.57 -26.55 -4.27
C ILE A 323 7.99 -27.95 -4.12
N ASP A 324 8.69 -28.94 -4.65
CA ASP A 324 8.47 -30.36 -4.36
C ASP A 324 9.19 -30.68 -3.03
N TYR A 325 8.44 -30.63 -1.93
CA TYR A 325 9.02 -30.77 -0.58
C TYR A 325 9.13 -32.22 -0.14
N ASP A 326 8.20 -33.07 -0.55
CA ASP A 326 8.14 -34.48 -0.18
C ASP A 326 8.79 -35.40 -1.22
N GLY A 327 9.29 -34.86 -2.33
CA GLY A 327 10.01 -35.60 -3.36
C GLY A 327 9.13 -36.50 -4.25
N ASP A 328 7.82 -36.25 -4.27
CA ASP A 328 6.85 -37.02 -5.07
C ASP A 328 6.81 -36.60 -6.56
N GLY A 329 7.54 -35.54 -6.93
CA GLY A 329 7.59 -34.95 -8.27
C GLY A 329 6.46 -33.97 -8.56
N ILE A 330 5.63 -33.62 -7.57
CA ILE A 330 4.54 -32.66 -7.67
C ILE A 330 4.91 -31.43 -6.85
N VAL A 331 4.90 -30.27 -7.48
CA VAL A 331 5.21 -29.00 -6.81
C VAL A 331 4.01 -28.55 -6.00
N GLU A 332 4.21 -28.34 -4.72
CA GLU A 332 3.22 -27.78 -3.79
C GLU A 332 3.57 -26.34 -3.39
N LEU A 333 2.56 -25.56 -2.95
CA LEU A 333 2.77 -24.24 -2.39
C LEU A 333 3.00 -24.38 -0.89
N ARG A 334 4.14 -23.87 -0.41
CA ARG A 334 4.48 -23.88 1.02
C ARG A 334 4.61 -22.47 1.55
N HIS A 335 4.00 -22.27 2.71
CA HIS A 335 4.16 -21.05 3.51
C HIS A 335 5.23 -21.27 4.55
N VAL A 336 6.30 -20.50 4.48
CA VAL A 336 7.44 -20.60 5.39
C VAL A 336 7.63 -19.28 6.12
N LYS A 337 7.64 -19.33 7.45
CA LYS A 337 8.03 -18.20 8.28
C LYS A 337 9.40 -18.46 8.87
N ARG A 338 10.31 -17.51 8.73
CA ARG A 338 11.65 -17.60 9.31
C ARG A 338 12.09 -16.28 9.92
N LEU A 339 12.86 -16.37 10.99
CA LEU A 339 13.59 -15.24 11.53
C LEU A 339 15.08 -15.48 11.24
N GLY A 340 15.56 -14.82 10.23
CA GLY A 340 16.88 -15.12 9.75
C GLY A 340 17.01 -16.50 9.14
N ASP A 341 17.92 -17.25 9.70
CA ASP A 341 18.19 -18.63 9.30
C ASP A 341 17.40 -19.65 10.15
N VAL A 342 16.52 -19.18 11.05
CA VAL A 342 15.70 -20.04 11.90
C VAL A 342 14.31 -20.16 11.31
N ILE A 343 13.95 -21.33 10.82
CA ILE A 343 12.60 -21.64 10.35
C ILE A 343 11.69 -21.76 11.57
N LEU A 344 10.62 -20.97 11.61
CA LEU A 344 9.60 -20.97 12.66
C LEU A 344 8.44 -21.88 12.31
N GLU A 345 7.92 -21.72 11.09
CA GLU A 345 6.79 -22.48 10.55
C GLU A 345 7.10 -22.89 9.10
N ASN A 346 6.58 -24.05 8.71
CA ASN A 346 6.67 -24.56 7.36
C ASN A 346 5.42 -25.43 7.09
N GLU A 347 4.45 -24.89 6.36
CA GLU A 347 3.16 -25.50 6.14
C GLU A 347 2.81 -25.52 4.64
N ALA A 348 2.19 -26.61 4.18
CA ALA A 348 1.59 -26.65 2.86
C ALA A 348 0.28 -25.85 2.87
N VAL A 349 0.12 -24.97 1.89
CA VAL A 349 -1.05 -24.09 1.78
C VAL A 349 -1.63 -24.12 0.37
N ASP A 350 -2.92 -23.91 0.25
CA ASP A 350 -3.59 -23.89 -1.06
C ASP A 350 -3.35 -22.59 -1.82
N ARG A 351 -3.08 -21.50 -1.10
CA ARG A 351 -2.92 -20.16 -1.64
C ARG A 351 -2.10 -19.24 -0.75
N THR A 352 -1.62 -18.16 -1.32
CA THR A 352 -0.99 -17.07 -0.58
C THR A 352 -2.02 -16.26 0.22
N GLU A 353 -1.59 -15.69 1.34
CA GLU A 353 -2.37 -14.75 2.16
C GLU A 353 -2.37 -13.31 1.61
N LEU A 354 -1.59 -13.04 0.56
CA LEU A 354 -1.40 -11.70 0.01
C LEU A 354 -2.32 -11.45 -1.17
N VAL A 355 -3.01 -10.31 -1.15
CA VAL A 355 -3.83 -9.82 -2.26
C VAL A 355 -3.22 -8.55 -2.82
N PHE A 356 -3.11 -8.47 -4.15
CA PHE A 356 -2.43 -7.41 -4.87
C PHE A 356 -3.39 -6.60 -5.72
N TRP A 357 -3.16 -5.29 -5.76
CA TRP A 357 -3.86 -4.40 -6.66
C TRP A 357 -2.93 -3.38 -7.33
N SER A 358 -3.22 -3.06 -8.59
CA SER A 358 -2.55 -2.00 -9.35
C SER A 358 -3.59 -1.21 -10.16
N PRO A 359 -3.57 0.14 -10.14
CA PRO A 359 -4.56 0.97 -10.85
C PRO A 359 -4.46 0.81 -12.37
N ILE A 360 -3.25 0.73 -12.90
CA ILE A 360 -3.00 0.58 -14.34
C ILE A 360 -2.35 -0.79 -14.56
N ARG A 361 -3.16 -1.78 -14.91
CA ARG A 361 -2.68 -3.15 -15.12
C ARG A 361 -1.86 -3.27 -16.40
N ILE A 362 -0.76 -4.01 -16.32
CA ILE A 362 0.00 -4.49 -17.46
C ILE A 362 -0.32 -5.97 -17.63
N PRO A 363 -0.84 -6.40 -18.80
CA PRO A 363 -1.12 -7.82 -19.03
C PRO A 363 0.10 -8.71 -18.75
N HIS A 364 -0.15 -9.86 -18.11
CA HIS A 364 0.87 -10.85 -17.79
C HIS A 364 1.95 -10.39 -16.79
N ARG A 365 1.64 -9.38 -15.97
CA ARG A 365 2.47 -8.93 -14.85
C ARG A 365 1.63 -8.75 -13.59
N LEU A 366 2.17 -9.15 -12.44
CA LEU A 366 1.52 -8.98 -11.14
C LEU A 366 1.43 -7.50 -10.78
N ALA A 367 2.51 -6.76 -10.90
CA ALA A 367 2.52 -5.32 -10.67
C ALA A 367 2.37 -4.54 -11.99
N GLY A 368 1.54 -3.52 -11.96
CA GLY A 368 1.28 -2.62 -13.06
C GLY A 368 2.08 -1.32 -12.99
N ARG A 369 1.43 -0.21 -13.36
CA ARG A 369 1.95 1.17 -13.26
C ARG A 369 1.11 1.98 -12.28
N SER A 370 1.76 2.94 -11.64
CA SER A 370 1.09 3.91 -10.77
C SER A 370 0.56 5.11 -11.54
N ILE A 371 -0.31 5.87 -10.91
CA ILE A 371 -0.71 7.19 -11.42
C ILE A 371 0.47 8.15 -11.30
N ALA A 372 1.26 8.02 -10.23
CA ALA A 372 2.48 8.80 -10.04
C ALA A 372 3.46 8.64 -11.21
N ASP A 373 3.66 7.42 -11.74
CA ASP A 373 4.52 7.19 -12.92
C ASP A 373 4.12 8.04 -14.14
N THR A 374 2.85 8.34 -14.26
CA THR A 374 2.33 9.16 -15.37
C THR A 374 2.47 10.66 -15.08
N MET A 375 2.38 11.05 -13.80
CA MET A 375 2.32 12.46 -13.39
C MET A 375 3.70 13.07 -13.11
N ILE A 376 4.69 12.28 -12.74
CA ILE A 376 6.04 12.76 -12.36
C ILE A 376 6.67 13.61 -13.46
N ASP A 377 6.56 13.19 -14.72
CA ASP A 377 7.15 13.94 -15.83
C ASP A 377 6.46 15.31 -16.02
N PHE A 378 5.13 15.35 -15.85
CA PHE A 378 4.38 16.62 -15.91
C PHE A 378 4.77 17.53 -14.75
N GLN A 379 4.86 17.02 -13.53
CA GLN A 379 5.30 17.78 -12.36
C GLN A 379 6.69 18.36 -12.56
N ARG A 380 7.61 17.59 -13.12
CA ARG A 380 8.97 18.04 -13.40
C ARG A 380 9.01 19.17 -14.44
N ILE A 381 8.28 19.01 -15.54
CA ILE A 381 8.17 20.05 -16.59
C ILE A 381 7.55 21.31 -16.01
N ARG A 382 6.42 21.21 -15.29
CA ARG A 382 5.74 22.36 -14.69
C ARG A 382 6.61 23.06 -13.65
N THR A 383 7.30 22.33 -12.81
CA THR A 383 8.26 22.89 -11.85
C THR A 383 9.34 23.72 -12.53
N VAL A 384 9.96 23.18 -13.58
CA VAL A 384 11.01 23.89 -14.32
C VAL A 384 10.46 25.14 -15.00
N LEU A 385 9.29 25.05 -15.64
CA LEU A 385 8.64 26.20 -16.29
C LEU A 385 8.28 27.29 -15.29
N THR A 386 7.68 26.91 -14.16
CA THR A 386 7.29 27.83 -13.09
C THR A 386 8.51 28.54 -12.51
N ARG A 387 9.58 27.80 -12.19
CA ARG A 387 10.84 28.38 -11.70
C ARG A 387 11.41 29.39 -12.70
N ARG A 388 11.46 29.03 -13.98
CA ARG A 388 11.95 29.89 -15.03
C ARG A 388 11.10 31.15 -15.23
N ALA A 389 9.78 31.02 -15.16
CA ALA A 389 8.86 32.13 -15.24
C ALA A 389 9.06 33.12 -14.07
N LEU A 390 9.18 32.59 -12.85
CA LEU A 390 9.43 33.41 -11.66
C LEU A 390 10.79 34.08 -11.68
N ASP A 391 11.84 33.37 -12.11
CA ASP A 391 13.18 33.95 -12.26
C ASP A 391 13.21 35.05 -13.31
N SER A 392 12.51 34.85 -14.45
CA SER A 392 12.39 35.90 -15.49
C SER A 392 11.64 37.13 -14.99
N LEU A 393 10.54 36.90 -14.22
CA LEU A 393 9.79 37.99 -13.61
C LEU A 393 10.65 38.75 -12.59
N ALA A 394 11.38 38.04 -11.72
CA ALA A 394 12.29 38.66 -10.76
C ALA A 394 13.40 39.48 -11.47
N GLN A 395 13.96 38.97 -12.55
CA GLN A 395 14.96 39.71 -13.35
C GLN A 395 14.36 40.93 -14.04
N SER A 396 13.11 40.88 -14.50
CA SER A 396 12.45 42.04 -15.11
C SER A 396 12.14 43.14 -14.09
N LEU A 397 11.83 42.75 -12.84
CA LEU A 397 11.58 43.70 -11.73
C LEU A 397 12.88 44.32 -11.21
N THR A 398 13.96 43.56 -11.16
CA THR A 398 15.30 44.00 -10.74
C THR A 398 16.28 43.89 -11.89
N SER A 399 16.05 44.70 -12.98
CA SER A 399 16.89 44.63 -14.18
C SER A 399 18.35 44.92 -13.86
N GLN A 400 19.25 44.08 -14.38
CA GLN A 400 20.68 44.31 -14.29
C GLN A 400 21.04 45.59 -15.03
N LYS A 401 21.92 46.38 -14.43
CA LYS A 401 22.38 47.65 -15.02
C LYS A 401 23.88 47.56 -15.25
N ALA A 402 24.30 47.87 -16.45
CA ALA A 402 25.71 48.08 -16.75
C ALA A 402 26.06 49.53 -16.36
N VAL A 403 27.01 49.67 -15.44
CA VAL A 403 27.41 50.99 -14.92
C VAL A 403 28.86 51.27 -15.33
N ASN A 404 29.08 52.43 -15.90
CA ASN A 404 30.42 52.91 -16.15
C ASN A 404 31.03 53.47 -14.86
N THR A 405 31.95 52.73 -14.27
CA THR A 405 32.60 53.05 -12.99
C THR A 405 33.42 54.34 -13.01
N GLN A 406 33.77 54.85 -14.17
CA GLN A 406 34.44 56.15 -14.30
C GLN A 406 33.46 57.31 -14.27
N ALA A 407 32.22 57.08 -14.65
CA ALA A 407 31.20 58.13 -14.75
C ALA A 407 30.33 58.21 -13.50
N VAL A 408 30.20 57.14 -12.71
CA VAL A 408 29.36 57.02 -11.50
C VAL A 408 30.26 56.84 -10.28
N GLY A 409 29.96 57.54 -9.17
CA GLY A 409 30.70 57.41 -7.91
C GLY A 409 30.45 56.11 -7.21
N ALA A 410 31.38 55.66 -6.33
CA ALA A 410 31.24 54.40 -5.59
C ALA A 410 29.97 54.36 -4.72
N ASP A 411 29.67 55.45 -3.99
CA ASP A 411 28.49 55.57 -3.13
C ASP A 411 27.17 55.49 -3.92
N ASP A 412 27.14 56.01 -5.17
CA ASP A 412 25.98 55.91 -6.05
C ASP A 412 25.84 54.51 -6.67
N ILE A 413 26.93 53.77 -6.81
CA ILE A 413 26.91 52.36 -7.23
C ILE A 413 26.33 51.49 -6.14
N ASP A 414 26.72 51.69 -4.87
CA ASP A 414 26.19 50.96 -3.74
C ASP A 414 24.67 51.21 -3.56
N ALA A 415 24.22 52.46 -3.73
CA ALA A 415 22.79 52.77 -3.73
C ALA A 415 22.01 52.16 -4.90
N LEU A 416 22.66 51.97 -6.07
CA LEU A 416 22.07 51.23 -7.20
C LEU A 416 22.01 49.73 -6.98
N LEU A 417 22.93 49.18 -6.18
CA LEU A 417 22.90 47.76 -5.77
C LEU A 417 21.82 47.51 -4.73
N ASP A 418 21.64 48.39 -3.75
CA ASP A 418 20.62 48.31 -2.74
C ASP A 418 19.20 48.63 -3.25
N ASN A 419 19.11 49.10 -4.51
CA ASN A 419 17.88 49.49 -5.21
C ASN A 419 17.01 50.48 -4.42
N ASP A 420 17.63 51.46 -3.81
CA ASP A 420 16.99 52.49 -2.98
C ASP A 420 15.99 53.33 -3.79
N ILE A 421 14.73 53.32 -3.31
CA ILE A 421 13.63 54.04 -3.96
C ILE A 421 13.82 55.56 -3.76
N GLY A 422 13.95 56.31 -4.86
CA GLY A 422 14.07 57.77 -4.86
C GLY A 422 15.49 58.27 -4.72
N HIS A 423 16.49 57.41 -4.76
CA HIS A 423 17.90 57.84 -4.79
C HIS A 423 18.25 58.57 -6.10
N VAL A 424 18.98 59.69 -6.00
CA VAL A 424 19.42 60.49 -7.13
C VAL A 424 20.87 60.13 -7.45
N VAL A 425 21.09 59.40 -8.56
CA VAL A 425 22.42 59.02 -9.04
C VAL A 425 23.12 60.20 -9.69
N ARG A 426 24.33 60.52 -9.22
CA ARG A 426 25.15 61.60 -9.77
C ARG A 426 26.08 61.06 -10.84
N VAL A 427 25.95 61.57 -12.06
CA VAL A 427 26.73 61.11 -13.22
C VAL A 427 27.65 62.20 -13.72
N LYS A 428 28.92 61.85 -13.96
CA LYS A 428 29.88 62.73 -14.63
C LYS A 428 29.87 62.45 -16.14
N GLY A 429 29.23 63.36 -16.92
CA GLY A 429 29.14 63.21 -18.37
C GLY A 429 27.73 62.87 -18.87
N ASP A 430 27.66 62.19 -20.02
CA ASP A 430 26.35 61.80 -20.60
C ASP A 430 25.69 60.67 -19.84
N VAL A 431 24.49 60.90 -19.32
CA VAL A 431 23.70 59.98 -18.54
C VAL A 431 23.41 58.69 -19.31
N ARG A 432 23.22 58.77 -20.62
CA ARG A 432 22.90 57.64 -21.47
C ARG A 432 24.02 56.60 -21.60
N THR A 433 25.28 57.05 -21.46
CA THR A 433 26.45 56.17 -21.54
C THR A 433 26.97 55.72 -20.19
N ALA A 434 26.44 56.30 -19.10
CA ALA A 434 26.90 56.01 -17.76
C ALA A 434 26.17 54.82 -17.14
N ILE A 435 24.87 54.68 -17.40
CA ILE A 435 24.04 53.58 -16.88
C ILE A 435 23.21 53.06 -18.05
N MET A 436 23.40 51.80 -18.38
CA MET A 436 22.62 51.10 -19.41
C MET A 436 21.90 49.90 -18.80
N PRO A 437 20.58 49.85 -18.88
CA PRO A 437 19.87 48.65 -18.48
C PRO A 437 20.26 47.49 -19.43
N ILE A 438 20.50 46.32 -18.89
CA ILE A 438 20.70 45.11 -19.69
C ILE A 438 19.31 44.55 -19.96
N ASP A 439 18.91 44.56 -21.23
CA ASP A 439 17.64 43.98 -21.65
C ASP A 439 17.66 42.48 -21.44
N THR A 440 16.85 42.02 -20.48
CA THR A 440 16.54 40.61 -20.31
C THR A 440 15.21 40.34 -21.01
N PRO A 441 15.16 39.40 -21.98
CA PRO A 441 13.91 39.09 -22.64
C PRO A 441 12.89 38.54 -21.63
N ASP A 442 11.72 39.12 -21.57
CA ASP A 442 10.62 38.62 -20.76
C ASP A 442 10.00 37.41 -21.46
N VAL A 443 10.22 36.23 -20.91
CA VAL A 443 9.66 34.93 -21.36
C VAL A 443 8.46 34.50 -20.57
N SER A 444 7.98 35.31 -19.61
CA SER A 444 6.88 34.97 -18.72
C SER A 444 5.57 34.63 -19.47
N GLY A 445 5.24 35.41 -20.52
CA GLY A 445 4.06 35.15 -21.33
C GLY A 445 4.12 33.85 -22.13
N GLN A 446 5.29 33.48 -22.63
CA GLN A 446 5.47 32.19 -23.30
C GLN A 446 5.42 31.04 -22.31
N ALA A 447 6.00 31.18 -21.12
CA ALA A 447 5.95 30.18 -20.07
C ALA A 447 4.50 29.89 -19.62
N LEU A 448 3.66 30.93 -19.49
CA LEU A 448 2.24 30.75 -19.17
C LEU A 448 1.50 29.94 -20.25
N THR A 449 1.74 30.18 -21.53
CA THR A 449 1.16 29.42 -22.63
C THR A 449 1.57 27.93 -22.57
N TRP A 450 2.84 27.66 -22.25
CA TRP A 450 3.33 26.30 -22.06
C TRP A 450 2.75 25.64 -20.81
N LEU A 451 2.56 26.37 -19.73
CA LEU A 451 1.87 25.86 -18.54
C LEU A 451 0.43 25.47 -18.85
N GLU A 452 -0.33 26.30 -19.57
CA GLU A 452 -1.68 25.95 -20.01
C GLU A 452 -1.72 24.71 -20.92
N TYR A 453 -0.75 24.58 -21.83
CA TYR A 453 -0.62 23.39 -22.67
C TYR A 453 -0.31 22.13 -21.85
N THR A 454 0.61 22.22 -20.87
CA THR A 454 0.94 21.09 -19.98
C THR A 454 -0.23 20.71 -19.10
N ASP A 455 -1.02 21.68 -18.60
CA ASP A 455 -2.25 21.43 -17.86
C ASP A 455 -3.25 20.60 -18.67
N GLN A 456 -3.50 21.00 -19.93
CA GLN A 456 -4.41 20.24 -20.81
C GLN A 456 -3.91 18.81 -21.06
N LYS A 457 -2.60 18.61 -21.20
CA LYS A 457 -2.01 17.28 -21.38
C LYS A 457 -2.09 16.45 -20.11
N GLN A 458 -1.88 17.05 -18.96
CA GLN A 458 -2.04 16.39 -17.65
C GLN A 458 -3.50 15.97 -17.43
N GLU A 459 -4.48 16.83 -17.71
CA GLU A 459 -5.90 16.52 -17.65
C GLU A 459 -6.26 15.32 -18.57
N GLN A 460 -5.71 15.30 -19.78
CA GLN A 460 -5.89 14.18 -20.71
C GLN A 460 -5.26 12.88 -20.20
N ALA A 461 -4.12 12.96 -19.51
CA ALA A 461 -3.38 11.81 -19.01
C ALA A 461 -3.98 11.23 -17.71
N SER A 462 -4.41 12.09 -16.79
CA SER A 462 -4.98 11.67 -15.49
C SER A 462 -6.48 11.37 -15.54
N GLY A 463 -7.22 12.06 -16.41
CA GLY A 463 -8.69 12.10 -16.38
C GLY A 463 -9.24 13.09 -15.35
N ALA A 464 -8.36 13.71 -14.54
CA ALA A 464 -8.73 14.73 -13.57
C ALA A 464 -8.88 16.09 -14.28
N THR A 465 -10.05 16.39 -14.82
CA THR A 465 -10.29 17.63 -15.56
C THR A 465 -10.73 18.74 -14.60
N ARG A 466 -10.42 20.01 -14.95
CA ARG A 466 -10.87 21.20 -14.19
C ARG A 466 -12.40 21.26 -14.07
N HIS A 467 -13.10 20.73 -15.04
CA HIS A 467 -14.57 20.65 -15.00
C HIS A 467 -15.07 19.71 -13.92
N ASN A 468 -14.41 18.56 -13.73
CA ASN A 468 -14.74 17.60 -12.67
C ASN A 468 -14.37 18.12 -11.27
N GLN A 469 -13.38 19.03 -11.19
CA GLN A 469 -12.96 19.69 -9.96
C GLN A 469 -13.85 20.90 -9.57
N GLY A 470 -14.84 21.27 -10.39
CA GLY A 470 -15.70 22.41 -10.13
C GLY A 470 -15.03 23.78 -10.29
N ILE A 471 -13.85 23.85 -10.91
CA ILE A 471 -13.00 25.06 -10.93
C ILE A 471 -13.32 25.98 -12.11
N ASP A 472 -13.89 25.47 -13.21
CA ASP A 472 -14.18 26.32 -14.39
C ASP A 472 -15.62 26.26 -14.90
N PRO A 473 -16.46 27.27 -14.52
CA PRO A 473 -17.82 27.40 -15.06
C PRO A 473 -17.87 28.15 -16.41
N LYS A 474 -16.75 28.69 -16.95
CA LYS A 474 -16.83 29.64 -18.07
C LYS A 474 -16.88 29.03 -19.48
N GLY A 475 -16.61 27.74 -19.64
CA GLY A 475 -16.55 27.06 -20.95
C GLY A 475 -17.76 26.19 -21.28
N LEU A 476 -18.75 26.10 -20.42
CA LEU A 476 -19.80 25.08 -20.54
C LEU A 476 -20.98 25.54 -21.36
N THR A 477 -21.32 24.71 -22.34
CA THR A 477 -22.63 24.72 -23.00
C THR A 477 -23.73 24.70 -21.95
N LYS A 478 -24.63 25.63 -22.00
CA LYS A 478 -25.69 25.95 -21.02
C LYS A 478 -26.74 24.85 -20.81
N THR A 479 -26.48 23.59 -21.14
CA THR A 479 -27.40 22.47 -20.98
C THR A 479 -26.91 21.49 -19.94
N ALA A 480 -27.75 21.16 -18.97
CA ALA A 480 -27.46 20.17 -17.91
C ALA A 480 -26.94 18.82 -18.49
N SER A 481 -27.54 18.37 -19.58
CA SER A 481 -27.15 17.15 -20.30
C SER A 481 -25.72 17.19 -20.87
N GLY A 482 -25.20 18.36 -21.26
CA GLY A 482 -23.83 18.51 -21.73
C GLY A 482 -22.82 18.48 -20.59
N MET A 483 -23.19 18.95 -19.39
CA MET A 483 -22.38 18.85 -18.19
C MET A 483 -22.27 17.41 -17.69
N ASP A 484 -23.39 16.68 -17.64
CA ASP A 484 -23.40 15.26 -17.23
C ASP A 484 -22.54 14.40 -18.16
N MET A 485 -22.56 14.67 -19.47
CA MET A 485 -21.79 13.92 -20.46
C MET A 485 -20.27 14.19 -20.32
N LEU A 486 -19.87 15.42 -20.01
CA LEU A 486 -18.46 15.78 -19.79
C LEU A 486 -17.95 15.23 -18.45
N GLN A 487 -18.78 15.28 -17.42
CA GLN A 487 -18.46 14.73 -16.11
C GLN A 487 -18.33 13.21 -16.18
N SER A 488 -19.26 12.52 -16.85
CA SER A 488 -19.19 11.07 -17.04
C SER A 488 -17.95 10.63 -17.83
N ALA A 489 -17.57 11.36 -18.87
CA ALA A 489 -16.36 11.03 -19.66
C ALA A 489 -15.05 11.13 -18.85
N GLY A 490 -14.95 12.10 -17.94
CA GLY A 490 -13.80 12.22 -17.03
C GLY A 490 -13.76 11.12 -15.98
N MET A 491 -14.93 10.67 -15.51
CA MET A 491 -15.04 9.63 -14.47
C MET A 491 -14.74 8.21 -14.98
N THR A 492 -14.79 7.95 -16.28
CA THR A 492 -14.61 6.60 -16.87
C THR A 492 -13.27 5.96 -16.48
N ARG A 493 -12.20 6.74 -16.32
CA ARG A 493 -10.91 6.20 -15.86
C ARG A 493 -10.93 5.83 -14.39
N VAL A 494 -11.51 6.68 -13.54
CA VAL A 494 -11.65 6.41 -12.11
C VAL A 494 -12.52 5.17 -11.90
N GLU A 495 -13.60 5.01 -12.67
CA GLU A 495 -14.42 3.81 -12.69
C GLU A 495 -13.63 2.55 -13.09
N SER A 496 -12.69 2.68 -14.04
CA SER A 496 -11.80 1.58 -14.40
C SER A 496 -10.89 1.19 -13.22
N TYR A 497 -10.33 2.16 -12.50
CA TYR A 497 -9.52 1.88 -11.31
C TYR A 497 -10.36 1.25 -10.20
N ALA A 498 -11.57 1.76 -9.98
CA ALA A 498 -12.51 1.21 -9.01
C ALA A 498 -12.88 -0.24 -9.34
N ARG A 499 -13.13 -0.54 -10.63
CA ARG A 499 -13.47 -1.90 -11.07
C ARG A 499 -12.34 -2.89 -10.79
N TRP A 500 -11.08 -2.50 -11.03
CA TRP A 500 -9.93 -3.35 -10.69
C TRP A 500 -9.72 -3.49 -9.18
N LEU A 501 -10.01 -2.43 -8.41
CA LEU A 501 -9.96 -2.47 -6.95
C LEU A 501 -11.07 -3.40 -6.41
N GLY A 502 -12.27 -3.35 -7.01
CA GLY A 502 -13.37 -4.25 -6.67
C GLY A 502 -12.99 -5.72 -6.82
N LEU A 503 -12.33 -6.09 -7.93
CA LEU A 503 -11.88 -7.48 -8.14
C LEU A 503 -10.80 -7.91 -7.12
N ALA A 504 -9.92 -7.00 -6.69
CA ALA A 504 -8.95 -7.32 -5.63
C ALA A 504 -9.63 -7.48 -4.26
N LEU A 505 -10.63 -6.66 -3.97
CA LEU A 505 -11.44 -6.80 -2.75
C LEU A 505 -12.29 -8.08 -2.77
N GLU A 506 -12.83 -8.48 -3.92
CA GLU A 506 -13.52 -9.76 -4.11
C GLU A 506 -12.58 -10.92 -3.75
N GLU A 507 -11.33 -10.91 -4.21
CA GLU A 507 -10.32 -11.89 -3.82
C GLU A 507 -10.06 -11.87 -2.31
N ALA A 508 -10.00 -10.70 -1.68
CA ALA A 508 -9.84 -10.58 -0.24
C ALA A 508 -11.05 -11.17 0.53
N PHE A 509 -12.26 -10.92 0.07
CA PHE A 509 -13.48 -11.49 0.69
C PHE A 509 -13.56 -13.01 0.51
N ASP A 510 -13.10 -13.56 -0.63
CA ASP A 510 -12.99 -15.02 -0.81
C ASP A 510 -11.98 -15.62 0.20
N HIS A 511 -10.86 -14.93 0.48
CA HIS A 511 -9.93 -15.35 1.53
C HIS A 511 -10.56 -15.32 2.92
N ILE A 512 -11.28 -14.25 3.27
CA ILE A 512 -11.99 -14.12 4.55
C ILE A 512 -12.98 -15.26 4.72
N LEU A 513 -13.82 -15.51 3.72
CA LEU A 513 -14.83 -16.56 3.76
C LEU A 513 -14.20 -17.94 4.00
N ARG A 514 -13.12 -18.26 3.29
CA ARG A 514 -12.43 -19.54 3.45
C ARG A 514 -11.79 -19.71 4.81
N LEU A 515 -11.17 -18.66 5.36
CA LEU A 515 -10.60 -18.69 6.70
C LEU A 515 -11.69 -18.92 7.75
N ILE A 516 -12.84 -18.29 7.61
CA ILE A 516 -13.98 -18.50 8.49
C ILE A 516 -14.52 -19.95 8.39
N CYS A 517 -14.55 -20.51 7.18
CA CYS A 517 -15.00 -21.89 6.98
C CYS A 517 -13.98 -22.93 7.45
N ALA A 518 -12.69 -22.61 7.48
CA ALA A 518 -11.63 -23.52 7.90
C ALA A 518 -11.46 -23.60 9.42
N HIS A 519 -11.80 -22.53 10.14
CA HIS A 519 -11.61 -22.40 11.59
C HIS A 519 -12.93 -22.20 12.33
#